data_37c0435999f88a9a8fd0c7329630a893
#
_entry.id   37c0435999f88a9a8fd0c7329630a893
#
_cell.length_a   1.000
_cell.length_b   1.000
_cell.length_c   1.000
_cell.angle_alpha   90.00
_cell.angle_beta   90.00
_cell.angle_gamma   90.00
#
_symmetry.space_group_name_H-M   'P 1'
#
loop_
_entity.id
_entity.type
_entity.pdbx_description
1 polymer ?
#
loop_
_entity_poly.entity_id
_entity_poly.type
_entity_poly.pdbx_seq_one_letter_code
_entity_poly.pdbx_strand_id
1 'polypeptide(L)'
;MNEKKIPVGELKNKISELLKILQMDQERKPLKLPIWMGSLFYVRLFIESQKRESLQQYFPYAGFPMEWTRGEEVMEPRQRVWQLEYQVQYCSSIVEEGHFMEGAKTCEDSLWAEELCKFTDWIADWADWEQGMPVVFGMALEEMIRQIYDMGNSGLFLMPEPILQLLIGLSEEKKGGKVWNPSCRTGAFLAAVHESHPEWKMEGSEQEKEYCLLAQMMQFFYGAGITGIRRENSLEASRGKYDLIVSNPPVGELEMEKQERFPVITRKIQLQYLQMVMEHLEKQGLAVLVVNEGTLFKFDAEMKVRQRLIDQFRVEGVISLPAGVFLPYTSSKASIVVFTHEKDSEKEQSNVWFYELHNVGYTLDRKREPVEGSEISQLLEAWKNRKKMETEWKEQVARGSRKNQWENPVPQEWKYSHCWFAKESDIRNNDYNLTAGRYKPWKEEGEEVLESPLELLEQLASLEKETMNEIQELIEMTKNYG
;
A
#
# COMPACT_ATOMS: atom_id res chain seq x y z
N MET A 1 33.83 -5.77 6.07
CA MET A 1 33.71 -4.61 6.97
C MET A 1 32.30 -4.68 7.53
N ASN A 2 32.13 -4.58 8.85
CA ASN A 2 30.78 -4.62 9.43
C ASN A 2 30.04 -3.35 9.01
N GLU A 3 28.98 -3.49 8.21
CA GLU A 3 28.02 -2.41 7.98
C GLU A 3 27.54 -1.89 9.34
N LYS A 4 27.71 -0.61 9.59
CA LYS A 4 27.08 0.07 10.72
C LYS A 4 25.58 0.13 10.44
N LYS A 5 24.84 -0.92 10.79
CA LYS A 5 23.36 -0.89 10.69
C LYS A 5 22.80 -0.36 12.00
N ILE A 6 22.01 0.70 11.91
CA ILE A 6 21.29 1.20 13.07
C ILE A 6 20.35 0.11 13.62
N PRO A 7 20.40 -0.23 14.92
CA PRO A 7 19.45 -1.17 15.48
C PRO A 7 18.03 -0.59 15.42
N VAL A 8 17.10 -1.36 14.84
CA VAL A 8 15.71 -0.91 14.65
C VAL A 8 15.08 -0.43 15.95
N GLY A 9 15.36 -1.10 17.07
CA GLY A 9 14.86 -0.70 18.39
C GLY A 9 15.42 0.66 18.85
N GLU A 10 16.69 0.96 18.55
CA GLU A 10 17.29 2.25 18.89
C GLU A 10 16.69 3.39 18.07
N LEU A 11 16.50 3.18 16.76
CA LEU A 11 15.83 4.14 15.88
C LEU A 11 14.40 4.44 16.36
N LYS A 12 13.63 3.40 16.67
CA LYS A 12 12.26 3.53 17.19
C LYS A 12 12.22 4.36 18.48
N ASN A 13 13.09 4.06 19.43
CA ASN A 13 13.15 4.76 20.71
C ASN A 13 13.53 6.24 20.51
N LYS A 14 14.51 6.51 19.66
CA LYS A 14 14.98 7.87 19.41
C LYS A 14 13.91 8.74 18.73
N ILE A 15 13.17 8.19 17.81
CA ILE A 15 12.03 8.88 17.19
C ILE A 15 10.92 9.12 18.22
N SER A 16 10.61 8.12 19.07
CA SER A 16 9.62 8.29 20.14
C SER A 16 10.00 9.40 21.13
N GLU A 17 11.29 9.52 21.48
CA GLU A 17 11.78 10.63 22.29
C GLU A 17 11.59 11.97 21.59
N LEU A 18 11.98 12.07 20.31
CA LEU A 18 11.81 13.27 19.51
C LEU A 18 10.34 13.71 19.46
N LEU A 19 9.42 12.81 19.15
CA LEU A 19 8.00 13.11 19.08
C LEU A 19 7.42 13.60 20.41
N LYS A 20 7.91 13.07 21.54
CA LYS A 20 7.55 13.55 22.88
C LYS A 20 8.08 14.97 23.15
N ILE A 21 9.34 15.24 22.83
CA ILE A 21 9.96 16.58 23.00
C ILE A 21 9.20 17.62 22.18
N LEU A 22 8.83 17.28 20.95
CA LEU A 22 8.10 18.15 20.03
C LEU A 22 6.61 18.28 20.38
N GLN A 23 6.13 17.59 21.42
CA GLN A 23 4.73 17.63 21.88
C GLN A 23 3.76 17.47 20.72
N MET A 24 4.03 16.51 19.83
CA MET A 24 3.13 16.20 18.72
C MET A 24 1.76 15.86 19.25
N ASP A 25 0.79 16.70 18.96
CA ASP A 25 -0.61 16.47 19.25
C ASP A 25 -1.39 16.16 17.96
N GLN A 26 -2.61 15.67 18.15
CA GLN A 26 -3.48 15.24 17.05
C GLN A 26 -4.04 16.40 16.21
N GLU A 27 -3.93 17.65 16.67
CA GLU A 27 -4.47 18.83 15.99
C GLU A 27 -3.51 19.39 14.93
N ARG A 28 -2.21 19.08 15.03
CA ARG A 28 -1.20 19.54 14.07
C ARG A 28 -1.20 18.65 12.84
N LYS A 29 -1.08 19.25 11.65
CA LYS A 29 -1.04 18.54 10.38
C LYS A 29 0.02 17.43 10.42
N PRO A 30 -0.36 16.15 10.41
CA PRO A 30 0.52 15.04 10.76
C PRO A 30 1.67 14.84 9.77
N LEU A 31 1.54 15.33 8.53
CA LEU A 31 2.57 15.23 7.51
C LEU A 31 3.62 16.35 7.53
N LYS A 32 3.38 17.45 8.28
CA LYS A 32 4.35 18.55 8.32
C LYS A 32 5.69 18.15 8.91
N LEU A 33 5.70 17.42 10.02
CA LEU A 33 6.94 17.02 10.67
C LEU A 33 7.80 16.08 9.81
N PRO A 34 7.27 15.02 9.22
CA PRO A 34 8.03 14.19 8.26
C PRO A 34 8.56 15.00 7.06
N ILE A 35 7.79 15.95 6.53
CA ILE A 35 8.23 16.81 5.44
C ILE A 35 9.41 17.71 5.88
N TRP A 36 9.33 18.31 7.06
CA TRP A 36 10.44 19.12 7.57
C TRP A 36 11.68 18.28 7.83
N MET A 37 11.52 17.10 8.43
CA MET A 37 12.62 16.17 8.64
C MET A 37 13.26 15.74 7.33
N GLY A 38 12.45 15.33 6.34
CA GLY A 38 12.95 14.96 5.01
C GLY A 38 13.68 16.12 4.33
N SER A 39 13.20 17.36 4.52
CA SER A 39 13.87 18.56 3.99
C SER A 39 15.24 18.77 4.61
N LEU A 40 15.37 18.57 5.92
CA LEU A 40 16.67 18.67 6.61
C LEU A 40 17.61 17.54 6.22
N PHE A 41 17.12 16.32 6.07
CA PHE A 41 17.91 15.20 5.55
C PHE A 41 18.44 15.49 4.14
N TYR A 42 17.60 16.06 3.27
CA TYR A 42 18.03 16.46 1.94
C TYR A 42 19.12 17.51 1.97
N VAL A 43 18.97 18.57 2.78
CA VAL A 43 19.99 19.61 2.96
C VAL A 43 21.29 19.01 3.49
N ARG A 44 21.20 18.12 4.47
CA ARG A 44 22.38 17.45 5.05
C ARG A 44 23.11 16.62 4.00
N LEU A 45 22.40 15.83 3.21
CA LEU A 45 22.96 15.03 2.13
C LEU A 45 23.55 15.90 1.01
N PHE A 46 22.89 17.00 0.65
CA PHE A 46 23.40 17.95 -0.32
C PHE A 46 24.75 18.55 0.11
N ILE A 47 24.86 18.96 1.35
CA ILE A 47 26.11 19.50 1.91
C ILE A 47 27.23 18.44 1.91
N GLU A 48 26.92 17.20 2.27
CA GLU A 48 27.89 16.10 2.23
C GLU A 48 28.28 15.73 0.79
N SER A 49 27.39 15.85 -0.20
CA SER A 49 27.69 15.57 -1.60
C SER A 49 28.79 16.49 -2.17
N GLN A 50 28.93 17.70 -1.63
CA GLN A 50 30.00 18.63 -2.02
C GLN A 50 31.39 18.15 -1.59
N LYS A 51 31.47 17.23 -0.62
CA LYS A 51 32.70 16.68 -0.06
C LYS A 51 32.96 15.24 -0.47
N ARG A 52 31.96 14.53 -1.02
CA ARG A 52 31.97 13.07 -1.22
C ARG A 52 31.53 12.69 -2.61
N GLU A 53 32.45 12.08 -3.37
CA GLU A 53 32.18 11.64 -4.75
C GLU A 53 31.06 10.62 -4.83
N SER A 54 30.93 9.73 -3.84
CA SER A 54 29.88 8.72 -3.75
C SER A 54 28.45 9.28 -3.80
N LEU A 55 28.25 10.54 -3.38
CA LEU A 55 26.96 11.21 -3.35
C LEU A 55 26.69 12.12 -4.57
N GLN A 56 27.73 12.48 -5.35
CA GLN A 56 27.59 13.47 -6.43
C GLN A 56 26.61 13.05 -7.51
N GLN A 57 26.48 11.76 -7.78
CA GLN A 57 25.49 11.25 -8.75
C GLN A 57 24.03 11.56 -8.39
N TYR A 58 23.71 11.75 -7.12
CA TYR A 58 22.37 12.09 -6.64
C TYR A 58 22.12 13.60 -6.61
N PHE A 59 23.18 14.40 -6.76
CA PHE A 59 23.17 15.86 -6.72
C PHE A 59 23.95 16.41 -7.92
N PRO A 60 23.42 16.26 -9.14
CA PRO A 60 24.15 16.61 -10.37
C PRO A 60 24.37 18.11 -10.55
N TYR A 61 23.78 18.95 -9.71
CA TYR A 61 23.88 20.40 -9.82
C TYR A 61 24.96 20.94 -8.90
N ALA A 62 25.91 21.69 -9.49
CA ALA A 62 26.90 22.42 -8.73
C ALA A 62 26.23 23.55 -7.95
N GLY A 63 26.13 23.38 -6.65
CA GLY A 63 25.56 24.38 -5.75
C GLY A 63 26.59 25.33 -5.17
N PHE A 64 26.12 26.39 -4.54
CA PHE A 64 26.94 27.24 -3.69
C PHE A 64 27.48 26.43 -2.50
N PRO A 65 28.73 26.61 -2.06
CA PRO A 65 29.23 25.98 -0.87
C PRO A 65 28.34 26.31 0.32
N MET A 66 27.83 25.28 0.98
CA MET A 66 26.99 25.41 2.16
C MET A 66 27.64 24.61 3.31
N GLU A 67 27.47 25.11 4.52
CA GLU A 67 27.92 24.43 5.71
C GLU A 67 26.76 24.00 6.58
N TRP A 68 26.85 22.79 7.11
CA TRP A 68 25.91 22.30 8.10
C TRP A 68 26.38 22.71 9.49
N THR A 69 25.52 23.43 10.21
CA THR A 69 25.75 23.77 11.60
C THR A 69 25.09 22.69 12.48
N ARG A 70 25.90 22.04 13.32
CA ARG A 70 25.42 20.98 14.21
C ARG A 70 24.36 21.49 15.18
N GLY A 71 23.39 20.63 15.52
CA GLY A 71 22.31 20.95 16.44
C GLY A 71 22.76 21.27 17.86
N GLU A 72 23.97 20.82 18.25
CA GLU A 72 24.58 21.09 19.55
C GLU A 72 25.36 22.42 19.59
N GLU A 73 25.62 23.03 18.44
CA GLU A 73 26.31 24.32 18.40
C GLU A 73 25.42 25.44 18.90
N VAL A 74 25.96 26.30 19.75
CA VAL A 74 25.22 27.43 20.31
C VAL A 74 24.94 28.45 19.21
N MET A 75 23.67 28.56 18.83
CA MET A 75 23.17 29.53 17.87
C MET A 75 21.87 30.12 18.41
N GLU A 76 21.66 31.41 18.19
CA GLU A 76 20.35 32.03 18.50
C GLU A 76 19.22 31.29 17.73
N PRO A 77 18.15 30.85 18.41
CA PRO A 77 17.13 29.98 17.79
C PRO A 77 16.53 30.57 16.51
N ARG A 78 16.31 31.88 16.45
CA ARG A 78 15.80 32.57 15.25
C ARG A 78 16.79 32.54 14.09
N GLN A 79 18.09 32.61 14.36
CA GLN A 79 19.13 32.50 13.34
C GLN A 79 19.19 31.09 12.77
N ARG A 80 19.01 30.08 13.61
CA ARG A 80 18.89 28.68 13.18
C ARG A 80 17.74 28.48 12.21
N VAL A 81 16.54 28.94 12.57
CA VAL A 81 15.36 28.84 11.69
C VAL A 81 15.63 29.53 10.36
N TRP A 82 16.16 30.76 10.39
CA TRP A 82 16.47 31.48 9.16
C TRP A 82 17.51 30.78 8.27
N GLN A 83 18.57 30.25 8.89
CA GLN A 83 19.61 29.49 8.17
C GLN A 83 19.01 28.26 7.47
N LEU A 84 18.22 27.47 8.19
CA LEU A 84 17.57 26.27 7.66
C LEU A 84 16.58 26.62 6.54
N GLU A 85 15.78 27.66 6.72
CA GLU A 85 14.84 28.14 5.71
C GLU A 85 15.58 28.54 4.43
N TYR A 86 16.66 29.31 4.54
CA TYR A 86 17.51 29.66 3.41
C TYR A 86 18.09 28.40 2.73
N GLN A 87 18.61 27.47 3.48
CA GLN A 87 19.21 26.24 2.94
C GLN A 87 18.16 25.39 2.20
N VAL A 88 16.98 25.20 2.78
CA VAL A 88 15.89 24.47 2.11
C VAL A 88 15.41 25.17 0.84
N GLN A 89 15.22 26.49 0.89
CA GLN A 89 14.83 27.27 -0.27
C GLN A 89 15.87 27.20 -1.40
N TYR A 90 17.15 27.31 -1.02
CA TYR A 90 18.24 27.17 -1.97
C TYR A 90 18.25 25.78 -2.63
N CYS A 91 18.20 24.71 -1.85
CA CYS A 91 18.16 23.36 -2.37
C CYS A 91 16.95 23.12 -3.28
N SER A 92 15.79 23.71 -2.96
CA SER A 92 14.60 23.58 -3.81
C SER A 92 14.69 24.38 -5.11
N SER A 93 15.47 25.46 -5.14
CA SER A 93 15.63 26.31 -6.33
C SER A 93 16.60 25.75 -7.38
N ILE A 94 17.52 24.86 -7.01
CA ILE A 94 18.53 24.30 -7.91
C ILE A 94 18.12 22.97 -8.56
N VAL A 95 16.99 22.37 -8.16
CA VAL A 95 16.49 21.13 -8.73
C VAL A 95 15.57 21.47 -9.91
N GLU A 96 16.10 21.42 -11.14
CA GLU A 96 15.37 21.80 -12.36
C GLU A 96 14.27 20.81 -12.76
N GLU A 97 14.40 19.54 -12.45
CA GLU A 97 13.45 18.50 -12.88
C GLU A 97 12.38 18.23 -11.83
N GLY A 98 11.35 19.07 -11.86
CA GLY A 98 10.07 18.75 -11.26
C GLY A 98 10.04 18.89 -9.75
N HIS A 99 9.70 20.03 -9.30
CA HIS A 99 8.94 20.33 -8.07
C HIS A 99 9.35 19.57 -6.77
N PHE A 100 10.43 18.80 -6.80
CA PHE A 100 11.00 18.19 -5.59
C PHE A 100 11.39 19.32 -4.64
N MET A 101 10.95 19.23 -3.42
CA MET A 101 11.06 20.29 -2.42
C MET A 101 10.17 21.53 -2.68
N GLU A 102 9.40 21.60 -3.78
CA GLU A 102 8.45 22.70 -3.96
C GLU A 102 7.40 22.67 -2.84
N GLY A 103 7.43 23.66 -1.99
CA GLY A 103 6.58 23.74 -0.79
C GLY A 103 7.13 22.97 0.40
N ALA A 104 8.33 22.41 0.33
CA ALA A 104 9.09 22.05 1.50
C ALA A 104 9.36 23.35 2.28
N LYS A 105 9.00 23.36 3.54
CA LYS A 105 9.22 24.46 4.45
C LYS A 105 10.04 23.98 5.62
N THR A 106 10.86 24.86 6.16
CA THR A 106 11.49 24.60 7.45
C THR A 106 10.47 24.84 8.58
N CYS A 107 10.80 24.33 9.72
CA CYS A 107 10.07 24.57 10.95
C CYS A 107 10.15 26.04 11.35
N GLU A 108 9.02 26.68 11.53
CA GLU A 108 8.92 28.06 12.03
C GLU A 108 9.15 28.14 13.55
N ASP A 109 9.10 27.00 14.24
CA ASP A 109 9.32 26.86 15.67
C ASP A 109 10.81 26.58 15.95
N SER A 110 11.44 27.45 16.74
CA SER A 110 12.88 27.37 17.02
C SER A 110 13.28 26.13 17.81
N LEU A 111 12.43 25.67 18.75
CA LEU A 111 12.68 24.43 19.51
C LEU A 111 12.67 23.23 18.58
N TRP A 112 11.69 23.16 17.70
CA TRP A 112 11.60 22.09 16.73
C TRP A 112 12.79 22.09 15.77
N ALA A 113 13.19 23.25 15.27
CA ALA A 113 14.32 23.39 14.37
C ALA A 113 15.60 22.84 15.02
N GLU A 114 15.85 23.17 16.30
CA GLU A 114 17.01 22.68 17.04
C GLU A 114 16.98 21.16 17.24
N GLU A 115 15.87 20.62 17.73
CA GLU A 115 15.73 19.18 17.98
C GLU A 115 15.77 18.34 16.68
N LEU A 116 15.20 18.85 15.60
CA LEU A 116 15.29 18.20 14.29
C LEU A 116 16.73 18.20 13.75
N CYS A 117 17.51 19.26 13.97
CA CYS A 117 18.94 19.27 13.63
C CYS A 117 19.73 18.25 14.44
N LYS A 118 19.55 18.21 15.78
CA LYS A 118 20.19 17.20 16.64
C LYS A 118 19.88 15.78 16.19
N PHE A 119 18.62 15.52 15.83
CA PHE A 119 18.21 14.22 15.32
C PHE A 119 18.85 13.92 13.95
N THR A 120 18.94 14.91 13.07
CA THR A 120 19.61 14.78 11.76
C THR A 120 21.10 14.44 11.94
N ASP A 121 21.78 15.09 12.88
CA ASP A 121 23.19 14.77 13.20
C ASP A 121 23.33 13.35 13.72
N TRP A 122 22.46 12.92 14.63
CA TRP A 122 22.47 11.57 15.16
C TRP A 122 22.25 10.51 14.06
N ILE A 123 21.32 10.72 13.14
CA ILE A 123 21.12 9.83 11.98
C ILE A 123 22.37 9.83 11.09
N ALA A 124 22.99 10.99 10.85
CA ALA A 124 24.18 11.12 10.01
C ALA A 124 25.40 10.34 10.56
N ASP A 125 25.47 10.14 11.87
CA ASP A 125 26.54 9.32 12.49
C ASP A 125 26.39 7.82 12.17
N TRP A 126 25.20 7.36 11.76
CA TRP A 126 24.93 5.99 11.30
C TRP A 126 25.08 5.83 9.79
N ALA A 127 25.24 6.92 9.04
CA ALA A 127 25.32 6.89 7.59
C ALA A 127 26.65 6.26 7.12
N ASP A 128 26.55 5.32 6.20
CA ASP A 128 27.69 4.85 5.44
C ASP A 128 27.88 5.77 4.22
N TRP A 129 28.74 6.76 4.38
CA TRP A 129 28.97 7.79 3.38
C TRP A 129 29.76 7.32 2.16
N GLU A 130 30.37 6.14 2.20
CA GLU A 130 31.24 5.64 1.14
C GLU A 130 30.49 4.76 0.11
N GLN A 131 29.32 4.24 0.48
CA GLN A 131 28.57 3.31 -0.36
C GLN A 131 27.43 3.95 -1.19
N GLY A 132 27.40 5.26 -1.31
CA GLY A 132 26.34 5.97 -2.05
C GLY A 132 25.26 6.56 -1.13
N MET A 133 23.99 6.50 -1.54
CA MET A 133 22.90 7.08 -0.76
C MET A 133 22.74 6.36 0.59
N PRO A 134 22.89 7.06 1.73
CA PRO A 134 22.70 6.42 3.04
C PRO A 134 21.23 6.15 3.33
N VAL A 135 20.78 4.91 3.15
CA VAL A 135 19.40 4.46 3.33
C VAL A 135 18.84 4.75 4.73
N VAL A 136 19.69 4.96 5.72
CA VAL A 136 19.30 5.27 7.10
C VAL A 136 18.39 6.51 7.21
N PHE A 137 18.53 7.48 6.30
CA PHE A 137 17.64 8.65 6.24
C PHE A 137 16.22 8.27 5.79
N GLY A 138 16.10 7.36 4.81
CA GLY A 138 14.83 6.79 4.40
C GLY A 138 14.16 5.99 5.51
N MET A 139 14.92 5.12 6.17
CA MET A 139 14.44 4.35 7.33
C MET A 139 13.94 5.24 8.47
N ALA A 140 14.65 6.33 8.75
CA ALA A 140 14.23 7.27 9.79
C ALA A 140 12.95 8.02 9.43
N LEU A 141 12.81 8.43 8.19
CA LEU A 141 11.60 9.10 7.70
C LEU A 141 10.40 8.15 7.74
N GLU A 142 10.57 6.94 7.28
CA GLU A 142 9.51 5.91 7.28
C GLU A 142 9.05 5.57 8.70
N GLU A 143 10.00 5.36 9.62
CA GLU A 143 9.68 5.08 11.02
C GLU A 143 8.96 6.24 11.69
N MET A 144 9.34 7.49 11.39
CA MET A 144 8.66 8.67 11.89
C MET A 144 7.20 8.74 11.39
N ILE A 145 6.99 8.51 10.10
CA ILE A 145 5.65 8.48 9.52
C ILE A 145 4.81 7.40 10.21
N ARG A 146 5.39 6.22 10.46
CA ARG A 146 4.72 5.12 11.11
C ARG A 146 4.31 5.45 12.55
N GLN A 147 5.21 6.01 13.36
CA GLN A 147 4.87 6.37 14.74
C GLN A 147 3.81 7.46 14.81
N ILE A 148 3.83 8.44 13.91
CA ILE A 148 2.76 9.46 13.81
C ILE A 148 1.42 8.80 13.44
N TYR A 149 1.44 7.81 12.55
CA TYR A 149 0.25 7.05 12.21
C TYR A 149 -0.29 6.27 13.42
N ASP A 150 0.57 5.61 14.18
CA ASP A 150 0.20 4.81 15.36
C ASP A 150 -0.35 5.65 16.52
N MET A 151 -0.03 6.96 16.57
CA MET A 151 -0.65 7.90 17.52
C MET A 151 -2.17 8.07 17.31
N GLY A 152 -2.69 7.66 16.15
CA GLY A 152 -4.12 7.68 15.81
C GLY A 152 -4.64 9.05 15.38
N ASN A 153 -5.85 9.07 14.80
CA ASN A 153 -6.59 10.25 14.31
C ASN A 153 -5.85 11.17 13.32
N SER A 154 -4.75 10.71 12.75
CA SER A 154 -3.95 11.52 11.84
C SER A 154 -4.59 11.72 10.46
N GLY A 155 -5.64 10.94 10.12
CA GLY A 155 -6.19 10.89 8.76
C GLY A 155 -5.22 10.29 7.74
N LEU A 156 -4.05 9.83 8.20
CA LEU A 156 -3.05 9.18 7.36
C LEU A 156 -3.50 7.77 7.00
N PHE A 157 -3.24 7.38 5.77
CA PHE A 157 -3.28 5.99 5.37
C PHE A 157 -1.84 5.48 5.18
N LEU A 158 -1.48 4.47 5.94
CA LEU A 158 -0.28 3.67 5.71
C LEU A 158 -0.65 2.26 5.32
N MET A 159 0.06 1.72 4.34
CA MET A 159 -0.04 0.31 4.02
C MET A 159 0.49 -0.52 5.20
N PRO A 160 -0.28 -1.47 5.74
CA PRO A 160 0.24 -2.39 6.74
C PRO A 160 1.44 -3.16 6.23
N GLU A 161 2.49 -3.27 7.03
CA GLU A 161 3.74 -3.93 6.64
C GLU A 161 3.53 -5.37 6.08
N PRO A 162 2.70 -6.24 6.68
CA PRO A 162 2.44 -7.57 6.10
C PRO A 162 1.80 -7.51 4.71
N ILE A 163 0.94 -6.53 4.46
CA ILE A 163 0.30 -6.35 3.15
C ILE A 163 1.30 -5.79 2.14
N LEU A 164 2.17 -4.88 2.56
CA LEU A 164 3.27 -4.39 1.72
C LEU A 164 4.19 -5.54 1.27
N GLN A 165 4.62 -6.38 2.21
CA GLN A 165 5.43 -7.59 1.92
C GLN A 165 4.70 -8.54 0.97
N LEU A 166 3.39 -8.72 1.15
CA LEU A 166 2.58 -9.55 0.28
C LEU A 166 2.51 -8.98 -1.15
N LEU A 167 2.26 -7.68 -1.30
CA LEU A 167 2.24 -7.03 -2.62
C LEU A 167 3.60 -7.15 -3.34
N ILE A 168 4.70 -6.97 -2.61
CA ILE A 168 6.06 -7.15 -3.15
C ILE A 168 6.26 -8.59 -3.61
N GLY A 169 6.01 -9.57 -2.73
CA GLY A 169 6.22 -10.98 -3.05
C GLY A 169 5.35 -11.49 -4.21
N LEU A 170 4.11 -11.00 -4.35
CA LEU A 170 3.26 -11.30 -5.51
C LEU A 170 3.79 -10.66 -6.80
N SER A 171 4.53 -9.57 -6.70
CA SER A 171 5.11 -8.84 -7.84
C SER A 171 6.40 -9.47 -8.38
N GLU A 172 7.10 -10.30 -7.59
CA GLU A 172 8.40 -10.91 -7.94
C GLU A 172 8.35 -11.83 -9.18
N GLU A 173 7.18 -12.18 -9.67
CA GLU A 173 7.06 -12.93 -10.93
C GLU A 173 7.53 -12.15 -12.15
N LYS A 174 7.51 -10.82 -12.07
CA LYS A 174 8.08 -9.97 -13.10
C LYS A 174 9.60 -9.88 -12.95
N LYS A 175 10.30 -9.97 -14.07
CA LYS A 175 11.76 -9.91 -14.13
C LYS A 175 12.23 -8.59 -14.75
N GLY A 176 11.83 -7.46 -14.15
CA GLY A 176 12.20 -6.14 -14.64
C GLY A 176 11.11 -5.45 -15.45
N GLY A 177 11.37 -4.22 -15.84
CA GLY A 177 10.50 -3.38 -16.65
C GLY A 177 10.07 -2.09 -15.98
N LYS A 178 8.96 -1.53 -16.46
CA LYS A 178 8.36 -0.32 -15.92
C LYS A 178 7.30 -0.67 -14.88
N VAL A 179 7.47 -0.14 -13.69
CA VAL A 179 6.54 -0.29 -12.57
C VAL A 179 5.74 0.99 -12.39
N TRP A 180 4.44 0.90 -12.22
CA TRP A 180 3.59 2.02 -11.87
C TRP A 180 2.74 1.74 -10.63
N ASN A 181 2.79 2.66 -9.68
CA ASN A 181 1.83 2.72 -8.60
C ASN A 181 0.95 3.98 -8.78
N PRO A 182 -0.29 3.83 -9.28
CA PRO A 182 -1.16 4.96 -9.56
C PRO A 182 -1.77 5.63 -8.33
N SER A 183 -1.46 5.16 -7.13
CA SER A 183 -1.91 5.72 -5.85
C SER A 183 -0.82 5.47 -4.81
N CYS A 184 0.35 6.11 -5.01
CA CYS A 184 1.57 5.70 -4.32
C CYS A 184 1.68 6.21 -2.87
N ARG A 185 0.82 7.13 -2.44
CA ARG A 185 0.81 7.69 -1.08
C ARG A 185 2.21 8.17 -0.65
N THR A 186 2.76 7.61 0.43
CA THR A 186 4.11 7.93 0.92
C THR A 186 5.23 7.31 0.08
N GLY A 187 4.91 6.52 -0.94
CA GLY A 187 5.91 5.87 -1.79
C GLY A 187 6.54 4.60 -1.24
N ALA A 188 6.07 4.11 -0.08
CA ALA A 188 6.67 2.96 0.62
C ALA A 188 6.81 1.70 -0.26
N PHE A 189 5.76 1.36 -1.04
CA PHE A 189 5.84 0.22 -1.96
C PHE A 189 6.95 0.39 -2.99
N LEU A 190 7.03 1.55 -3.65
CA LEU A 190 8.03 1.79 -4.69
C LEU A 190 9.45 1.82 -4.11
N ALA A 191 9.63 2.36 -2.91
CA ALA A 191 10.93 2.35 -2.21
C ALA A 191 11.36 0.92 -1.88
N ALA A 192 10.49 0.10 -1.31
CA ALA A 192 10.79 -1.29 -0.96
C ALA A 192 11.06 -2.17 -2.20
N VAL A 193 10.34 -1.96 -3.30
CA VAL A 193 10.63 -2.64 -4.57
C VAL A 193 11.96 -2.20 -5.15
N HIS A 194 12.30 -0.90 -5.09
CA HIS A 194 13.58 -0.42 -5.57
C HIS A 194 14.77 -1.00 -4.78
N GLU A 195 14.63 -1.16 -3.49
CA GLU A 195 15.67 -1.79 -2.66
C GLU A 195 15.97 -3.23 -3.13
N SER A 196 14.94 -3.97 -3.53
CA SER A 196 15.05 -5.35 -4.03
C SER A 196 15.43 -5.42 -5.52
N HIS A 197 15.02 -4.44 -6.31
CA HIS A 197 15.13 -4.40 -7.77
C HIS A 197 15.52 -3.00 -8.27
N PRO A 198 16.76 -2.57 -8.03
CA PRO A 198 17.20 -1.21 -8.39
C PRO A 198 17.23 -0.95 -9.90
N GLU A 199 17.25 -2.01 -10.72
CA GLU A 199 17.21 -1.92 -12.19
C GLU A 199 15.83 -1.64 -12.77
N TRP A 200 14.77 -1.73 -11.98
CA TRP A 200 13.41 -1.46 -12.44
C TRP A 200 13.12 0.03 -12.49
N LYS A 201 12.39 0.46 -13.51
CA LYS A 201 11.98 1.85 -13.64
C LYS A 201 10.70 2.11 -12.85
N MET A 202 10.83 2.78 -11.70
CA MET A 202 9.72 3.09 -10.80
C MET A 202 9.03 4.38 -11.20
N GLU A 203 7.70 4.32 -11.36
CA GLU A 203 6.84 5.49 -11.55
C GLU A 203 5.68 5.45 -10.53
N GLY A 204 5.34 6.62 -9.98
CA GLY A 204 4.24 6.78 -9.04
C GLY A 204 3.40 8.00 -9.39
N SER A 205 2.12 7.93 -9.08
CA SER A 205 1.20 9.05 -9.16
C SER A 205 0.54 9.27 -7.81
N GLU A 206 0.50 10.51 -7.35
CA GLU A 206 -0.19 10.91 -6.13
C GLU A 206 -0.82 12.28 -6.30
N GLN A 207 -2.07 12.42 -5.92
CA GLN A 207 -2.82 13.67 -6.09
C GLN A 207 -2.56 14.66 -4.96
N GLU A 208 -2.46 14.15 -3.73
CA GLU A 208 -2.27 14.96 -2.53
C GLU A 208 -0.83 15.48 -2.46
N LYS A 209 -0.68 16.80 -2.31
CA LYS A 209 0.63 17.47 -2.38
C LYS A 209 1.63 16.92 -1.34
N GLU A 210 1.21 16.81 -0.09
CA GLU A 210 2.05 16.36 1.01
C GLU A 210 2.48 14.90 0.85
N TYR A 211 1.58 14.01 0.43
CA TYR A 211 1.91 12.62 0.12
C TYR A 211 2.87 12.51 -1.06
N CYS A 212 2.63 13.27 -2.13
CA CYS A 212 3.51 13.29 -3.29
C CYS A 212 4.94 13.70 -2.91
N LEU A 213 5.08 14.75 -2.11
CA LEU A 213 6.39 15.22 -1.61
C LEU A 213 7.09 14.15 -0.76
N LEU A 214 6.35 13.51 0.16
CA LEU A 214 6.91 12.40 0.94
C LEU A 214 7.32 11.22 0.07
N ALA A 215 6.53 10.86 -0.93
CA ALA A 215 6.87 9.79 -1.86
C ALA A 215 8.14 10.12 -2.67
N GLN A 216 8.32 11.36 -3.09
CA GLN A 216 9.55 11.83 -3.74
C GLN A 216 10.76 11.73 -2.79
N MET A 217 10.61 12.17 -1.55
CA MET A 217 11.65 12.06 -0.52
C MET A 217 12.00 10.60 -0.24
N MET A 218 11.01 9.73 -0.08
CA MET A 218 11.24 8.30 0.13
C MET A 218 12.02 7.69 -1.04
N GLN A 219 11.59 7.92 -2.28
CA GLN A 219 12.32 7.42 -3.46
C GLN A 219 13.76 7.93 -3.49
N PHE A 220 13.98 9.20 -3.20
CA PHE A 220 15.30 9.79 -3.16
C PHE A 220 16.19 9.15 -2.09
N PHE A 221 15.71 9.03 -0.86
CA PHE A 221 16.50 8.46 0.25
C PHE A 221 16.77 6.96 0.13
N TYR A 222 15.98 6.25 -0.68
CA TYR A 222 16.26 4.85 -1.04
C TYR A 222 17.04 4.72 -2.35
N GLY A 223 17.49 5.83 -2.95
CA GLY A 223 18.39 5.83 -4.11
C GLY A 223 17.72 5.70 -5.47
N ALA A 224 16.40 5.68 -5.54
CA ALA A 224 15.64 5.54 -6.80
C ALA A 224 15.58 6.81 -7.66
N GLY A 225 16.10 7.93 -7.15
CA GLY A 225 16.00 9.24 -7.80
C GLY A 225 14.62 9.90 -7.63
N ILE A 226 14.49 11.12 -8.11
CA ILE A 226 13.34 12.00 -7.86
C ILE A 226 12.27 11.88 -8.94
N THR A 227 12.63 11.54 -10.16
CA THR A 227 11.86 11.76 -11.39
C THR A 227 10.68 10.82 -11.59
N GLY A 228 10.59 9.73 -10.82
CA GLY A 228 9.54 8.72 -10.96
C GLY A 228 8.16 9.12 -10.43
N ILE A 229 8.11 10.03 -9.45
CA ILE A 229 6.86 10.38 -8.75
C ILE A 229 6.29 11.70 -9.29
N ARG A 230 5.01 11.67 -9.70
CA ARG A 230 4.30 12.85 -10.20
C ARG A 230 3.07 13.18 -9.37
N ARG A 231 2.88 14.48 -9.14
CA ARG A 231 1.66 14.99 -8.56
C ARG A 231 0.58 15.11 -9.62
N GLU A 232 -0.31 14.13 -9.68
CA GLU A 232 -1.39 14.09 -10.66
C GLU A 232 -2.55 13.19 -10.18
N ASN A 233 -3.72 13.40 -10.80
CA ASN A 233 -4.82 12.44 -10.70
C ASN A 233 -4.62 11.33 -11.73
N SER A 234 -4.34 10.12 -11.29
CA SER A 234 -4.07 8.97 -12.16
C SER A 234 -5.22 8.63 -13.09
N LEU A 235 -6.47 8.87 -12.65
CA LEU A 235 -7.65 8.63 -13.49
C LEU A 235 -7.74 9.59 -14.67
N GLU A 236 -7.09 10.74 -14.62
CA GLU A 236 -7.09 11.76 -15.68
C GLU A 236 -5.77 11.77 -16.47
N ALA A 237 -4.72 11.17 -15.92
CA ALA A 237 -3.39 11.18 -16.51
C ALA A 237 -3.33 10.37 -17.81
N SER A 238 -2.63 10.92 -18.81
CA SER A 238 -2.28 10.18 -20.01
C SER A 238 -0.93 9.50 -19.79
N ARG A 239 -0.95 8.20 -19.55
CA ARG A 239 0.23 7.38 -19.29
C ARG A 239 0.42 6.33 -20.38
N GLY A 240 1.63 5.81 -20.50
CA GLY A 240 1.95 4.67 -21.35
C GLY A 240 1.50 3.35 -20.78
N LYS A 241 2.13 2.28 -21.23
CA LYS A 241 1.94 0.94 -20.73
C LYS A 241 3.03 0.56 -19.73
N TYR A 242 2.68 -0.35 -18.80
CA TYR A 242 3.57 -0.79 -17.72
C TYR A 242 3.63 -2.30 -17.64
N ASP A 243 4.80 -2.80 -17.33
CA ASP A 243 5.04 -4.24 -17.12
C ASP A 243 4.48 -4.73 -15.79
N LEU A 244 4.47 -3.86 -14.78
CA LEU A 244 3.92 -4.13 -13.47
C LEU A 244 3.11 -2.92 -12.99
N ILE A 245 1.88 -3.16 -12.56
CA ILE A 245 1.05 -2.15 -11.89
C ILE A 245 0.62 -2.69 -10.53
N VAL A 246 0.97 -1.97 -9.47
CA VAL A 246 0.56 -2.33 -8.10
C VAL A 246 -0.14 -1.16 -7.47
N SER A 247 -1.33 -1.41 -6.90
CA SER A 247 -2.09 -0.33 -6.28
C SER A 247 -2.99 -0.82 -5.16
N ASN A 248 -3.14 0.05 -4.17
CA ASN A 248 -4.26 0.06 -3.24
C ASN A 248 -5.06 1.33 -3.50
N PRO A 249 -6.04 1.29 -4.40
CA PRO A 249 -6.80 2.47 -4.80
C PRO A 249 -7.57 3.08 -3.63
N PRO A 250 -7.78 4.39 -3.63
CA PRO A 250 -8.64 5.03 -2.64
C PRO A 250 -10.08 4.51 -2.74
N VAL A 251 -10.78 4.50 -1.61
CA VAL A 251 -12.18 4.12 -1.50
C VAL A 251 -13.04 5.38 -1.60
N GLY A 252 -14.19 5.29 -2.26
CA GLY A 252 -15.12 6.40 -2.37
C GLY A 252 -15.82 6.47 -3.71
N GLU A 253 -16.49 7.59 -3.93
CA GLU A 253 -17.19 7.89 -5.17
C GLU A 253 -16.71 9.22 -5.76
N LEU A 254 -16.65 9.29 -7.09
CA LEU A 254 -16.36 10.50 -7.84
C LEU A 254 -17.62 11.38 -7.99
N GLU A 255 -17.38 12.67 -8.24
CA GLU A 255 -18.43 13.59 -8.67
C GLU A 255 -19.01 13.20 -10.03
N MET A 256 -20.25 13.64 -10.31
CA MET A 256 -21.02 13.20 -11.50
C MET A 256 -20.32 13.49 -12.84
N GLU A 257 -19.58 14.58 -12.93
CA GLU A 257 -18.98 15.06 -14.19
C GLU A 257 -17.79 14.23 -14.69
N LYS A 258 -17.25 13.32 -13.88
CA LYS A 258 -15.99 12.59 -14.15
C LYS A 258 -16.18 11.11 -14.50
N GLN A 259 -17.40 10.69 -14.89
CA GLN A 259 -17.77 9.27 -14.95
C GLN A 259 -17.53 8.58 -16.30
N GLU A 260 -17.42 9.32 -17.40
CA GLU A 260 -17.55 8.78 -18.76
C GLU A 260 -16.25 8.27 -19.39
N ARG A 261 -15.13 8.30 -18.66
CA ARG A 261 -13.81 7.96 -19.24
C ARG A 261 -13.67 6.47 -19.60
N PHE A 262 -14.30 5.59 -18.84
CA PHE A 262 -14.13 4.14 -18.98
C PHE A 262 -15.41 3.47 -19.53
N PRO A 263 -15.26 2.31 -20.21
CA PRO A 263 -16.38 1.60 -20.82
C PRO A 263 -17.54 1.25 -19.89
N VAL A 264 -17.24 0.96 -18.61
CA VAL A 264 -18.29 0.80 -17.60
C VAL A 264 -18.37 2.10 -16.81
N ILE A 265 -19.45 2.84 -17.02
CA ILE A 265 -19.73 4.11 -16.33
C ILE A 265 -20.04 3.81 -14.86
N THR A 266 -19.31 4.42 -13.96
CA THR A 266 -19.48 4.24 -12.51
C THR A 266 -18.87 5.39 -11.73
N ARG A 267 -19.48 5.73 -10.58
CA ARG A 267 -18.92 6.69 -9.62
C ARG A 267 -17.86 6.06 -8.68
N LYS A 268 -17.86 4.73 -8.56
CA LYS A 268 -16.98 4.02 -7.62
C LYS A 268 -15.53 4.10 -8.06
N ILE A 269 -14.72 4.77 -7.25
CA ILE A 269 -13.31 5.04 -7.57
C ILE A 269 -12.53 3.74 -7.83
N GLN A 270 -12.72 2.72 -7.01
CA GLN A 270 -12.01 1.44 -7.19
C GLN A 270 -12.32 0.76 -8.52
N LEU A 271 -13.55 0.84 -9.03
CA LEU A 271 -13.91 0.29 -10.33
C LEU A 271 -13.28 1.10 -11.48
N GLN A 272 -13.12 2.40 -11.30
CA GLN A 272 -12.43 3.24 -12.27
C GLN A 272 -10.92 2.91 -12.30
N TYR A 273 -10.30 2.73 -11.11
CA TYR A 273 -8.91 2.28 -11.02
C TYR A 273 -8.70 0.91 -11.65
N LEU A 274 -9.58 -0.05 -11.43
CA LEU A 274 -9.49 -1.38 -12.04
C LEU A 274 -9.54 -1.28 -13.58
N GLN A 275 -10.44 -0.47 -14.14
CA GLN A 275 -10.51 -0.24 -15.58
C GLN A 275 -9.26 0.50 -16.13
N MET A 276 -8.79 1.51 -15.41
CA MET A 276 -7.56 2.22 -15.76
C MET A 276 -6.36 1.28 -15.79
N VAL A 277 -6.22 0.41 -14.81
CA VAL A 277 -5.12 -0.58 -14.76
C VAL A 277 -5.21 -1.53 -15.96
N MET A 278 -6.40 -2.03 -16.31
CA MET A 278 -6.59 -2.83 -17.51
C MET A 278 -6.14 -2.09 -18.78
N GLU A 279 -6.38 -0.77 -18.86
CA GLU A 279 -5.95 0.04 -20.02
C GLU A 279 -4.44 0.26 -20.09
N HIS A 280 -3.77 0.36 -18.93
CA HIS A 280 -2.34 0.70 -18.87
C HIS A 280 -1.42 -0.51 -18.69
N LEU A 281 -1.97 -1.70 -18.58
CA LEU A 281 -1.19 -2.93 -18.46
C LEU A 281 -0.61 -3.31 -19.83
N GLU A 282 0.72 -3.52 -19.89
CA GLU A 282 1.40 -4.00 -21.10
C GLU A 282 1.00 -5.46 -21.40
N LYS A 283 1.19 -5.92 -22.63
CA LYS A 283 1.07 -7.34 -22.94
C LYS A 283 2.05 -8.14 -22.09
N GLN A 284 1.57 -9.24 -21.50
CA GLN A 284 2.30 -10.02 -20.49
C GLN A 284 2.63 -9.21 -19.21
N GLY A 285 2.02 -8.03 -19.04
CA GLY A 285 2.12 -7.26 -17.82
C GLY A 285 1.37 -7.92 -16.67
N LEU A 286 1.81 -7.65 -15.44
CA LEU A 286 1.22 -8.14 -14.20
C LEU A 286 0.58 -6.97 -13.45
N ALA A 287 -0.64 -7.16 -12.97
CA ALA A 287 -1.31 -6.24 -12.06
C ALA A 287 -1.60 -6.90 -10.72
N VAL A 288 -1.32 -6.19 -9.63
CA VAL A 288 -1.58 -6.61 -8.25
C VAL A 288 -2.37 -5.49 -7.56
N LEU A 289 -3.65 -5.73 -7.33
CA LEU A 289 -4.58 -4.69 -6.86
C LEU A 289 -5.30 -5.10 -5.59
N VAL A 290 -5.28 -4.22 -4.59
CA VAL A 290 -6.17 -4.32 -3.43
C VAL A 290 -7.55 -3.79 -3.82
N VAL A 291 -8.59 -4.57 -3.59
CA VAL A 291 -9.98 -4.19 -3.85
C VAL A 291 -10.85 -4.51 -2.65
N ASN A 292 -11.92 -3.74 -2.45
CA ASN A 292 -12.92 -4.06 -1.45
C ASN A 292 -13.67 -5.34 -1.86
N GLU A 293 -14.05 -6.14 -0.89
CA GLU A 293 -14.79 -7.40 -1.10
C GLU A 293 -16.03 -7.18 -1.99
N GLY A 294 -16.77 -6.05 -1.79
CA GLY A 294 -17.92 -5.70 -2.61
C GLY A 294 -17.66 -5.62 -4.12
N THR A 295 -16.43 -5.29 -4.53
CA THR A 295 -16.01 -5.30 -5.94
C THR A 295 -16.09 -6.71 -6.54
N LEU A 296 -15.90 -7.74 -5.71
CA LEU A 296 -15.80 -9.13 -6.15
C LEU A 296 -17.15 -9.83 -6.32
N PHE A 297 -18.25 -9.33 -5.72
CA PHE A 297 -19.55 -10.02 -5.76
C PHE A 297 -20.74 -9.16 -6.10
N LYS A 298 -20.71 -7.83 -5.85
CA LYS A 298 -21.87 -6.98 -6.14
C LYS A 298 -22.26 -7.01 -7.62
N PHE A 299 -23.54 -6.74 -7.88
CA PHE A 299 -24.10 -6.66 -9.22
C PHE A 299 -23.87 -5.28 -9.86
N ASP A 300 -24.51 -5.01 -10.97
CA ASP A 300 -24.46 -3.78 -11.76
C ASP A 300 -23.06 -3.47 -12.33
N ALA A 301 -22.47 -2.33 -11.97
CA ALA A 301 -21.20 -1.89 -12.49
C ALA A 301 -20.04 -2.84 -12.11
N GLU A 302 -20.05 -3.37 -10.88
CA GLU A 302 -19.06 -4.33 -10.41
C GLU A 302 -19.04 -5.59 -11.25
N MET A 303 -20.20 -6.18 -11.53
CA MET A 303 -20.31 -7.37 -12.36
C MET A 303 -19.81 -7.11 -13.79
N LYS A 304 -20.17 -5.97 -14.38
CA LYS A 304 -19.71 -5.61 -15.74
C LYS A 304 -18.20 -5.44 -15.81
N VAL A 305 -17.58 -4.85 -14.78
CA VAL A 305 -16.12 -4.68 -14.72
C VAL A 305 -15.44 -6.03 -14.51
N ARG A 306 -15.96 -6.92 -13.64
CA ARG A 306 -15.43 -8.28 -13.47
C ARG A 306 -15.59 -9.11 -14.75
N GLN A 307 -16.71 -8.98 -15.44
CA GLN A 307 -16.91 -9.62 -16.74
C GLN A 307 -15.81 -9.19 -17.73
N ARG A 308 -15.54 -7.89 -17.85
CA ARG A 308 -14.44 -7.41 -18.71
C ARG A 308 -13.08 -7.95 -18.28
N LEU A 309 -12.83 -8.01 -16.96
CA LEU A 309 -11.59 -8.56 -16.42
C LEU A 309 -11.41 -10.03 -16.84
N ILE A 310 -12.43 -10.86 -16.62
CA ILE A 310 -12.40 -12.29 -16.96
C ILE A 310 -12.37 -12.51 -18.50
N ASP A 311 -13.05 -11.66 -19.28
CA ASP A 311 -13.11 -11.81 -20.73
C ASP A 311 -11.83 -11.39 -21.45
N GLN A 312 -11.11 -10.39 -20.95
CA GLN A 312 -9.99 -9.76 -21.63
C GLN A 312 -8.63 -10.04 -21.00
N PHE A 313 -8.59 -10.44 -19.74
CA PHE A 313 -7.38 -10.68 -18.96
C PHE A 313 -7.42 -12.08 -18.33
N ARG A 314 -6.26 -12.58 -17.94
CA ARG A 314 -6.16 -13.79 -17.13
C ARG A 314 -6.07 -13.41 -15.67
N VAL A 315 -7.07 -13.79 -14.88
CA VAL A 315 -7.01 -13.67 -13.42
C VAL A 315 -6.17 -14.82 -12.89
N GLU A 316 -4.98 -14.50 -12.41
CA GLU A 316 -4.01 -15.47 -11.86
C GLU A 316 -4.40 -15.93 -10.47
N GLY A 317 -4.93 -15.00 -9.65
CA GLY A 317 -5.37 -15.34 -8.32
C GLY A 317 -6.13 -14.24 -7.60
N VAL A 318 -6.83 -14.65 -6.55
CA VAL A 318 -7.53 -13.78 -5.61
C VAL A 318 -7.18 -14.20 -4.19
N ILE A 319 -6.63 -13.28 -3.41
CA ILE A 319 -6.27 -13.49 -2.03
C ILE A 319 -7.25 -12.73 -1.13
N SER A 320 -8.08 -13.45 -0.39
CA SER A 320 -8.98 -12.87 0.59
C SER A 320 -8.20 -12.48 1.84
N LEU A 321 -8.27 -11.21 2.24
CA LEU A 321 -7.61 -10.67 3.43
C LEU A 321 -8.56 -10.72 4.63
N PRO A 322 -8.06 -10.86 5.85
CA PRO A 322 -8.90 -10.82 7.04
C PRO A 322 -9.53 -9.44 7.23
N ALA A 323 -10.78 -9.41 7.72
CA ALA A 323 -11.46 -8.16 8.05
C ALA A 323 -10.66 -7.40 9.13
N GLY A 324 -10.58 -6.07 9.00
CA GLY A 324 -9.83 -5.24 9.95
C GLY A 324 -8.34 -5.11 9.67
N VAL A 325 -7.79 -5.76 8.64
CA VAL A 325 -6.36 -5.65 8.30
C VAL A 325 -5.92 -4.21 8.02
N PHE A 326 -6.84 -3.35 7.61
CA PHE A 326 -6.61 -1.92 7.34
C PHE A 326 -7.08 -0.99 8.47
N LEU A 327 -7.37 -1.52 9.66
CA LEU A 327 -7.66 -0.66 10.82
C LEU A 327 -6.42 0.22 11.17
N PRO A 328 -6.60 1.44 11.66
CA PRO A 328 -7.86 2.10 12.01
C PRO A 328 -8.59 2.74 10.83
N TYR A 329 -8.05 2.66 9.61
CA TYR A 329 -8.58 3.34 8.43
C TYR A 329 -9.96 2.79 8.00
N THR A 330 -10.06 1.48 7.88
CA THR A 330 -11.33 0.79 7.59
C THR A 330 -11.36 -0.61 8.20
N SER A 331 -12.54 -1.03 8.65
CA SER A 331 -12.81 -2.41 9.06
C SER A 331 -13.30 -3.30 7.91
N SER A 332 -13.54 -2.70 6.74
CA SER A 332 -14.08 -3.44 5.59
C SER A 332 -13.14 -4.54 5.12
N LYS A 333 -13.70 -5.69 4.81
CA LYS A 333 -12.97 -6.80 4.20
C LYS A 333 -12.48 -6.39 2.80
N ALA A 334 -11.26 -6.78 2.48
CA ALA A 334 -10.64 -6.54 1.18
C ALA A 334 -9.99 -7.81 0.65
N SER A 335 -9.67 -7.80 -0.63
CA SER A 335 -8.94 -8.88 -1.30
C SER A 335 -7.87 -8.30 -2.21
N ILE A 336 -6.84 -9.10 -2.52
CA ILE A 336 -5.87 -8.77 -3.56
C ILE A 336 -6.25 -9.57 -4.80
N VAL A 337 -6.41 -8.87 -5.93
CA VAL A 337 -6.64 -9.48 -7.25
C VAL A 337 -5.36 -9.37 -8.06
N VAL A 338 -4.88 -10.49 -8.55
CA VAL A 338 -3.69 -10.59 -9.40
C VAL A 338 -4.12 -11.05 -10.80
N PHE A 339 -3.76 -10.29 -11.82
CA PHE A 339 -4.10 -10.62 -13.19
C PHE A 339 -3.02 -10.20 -14.19
N THR A 340 -2.98 -10.87 -15.34
CA THR A 340 -2.05 -10.58 -16.44
C THR A 340 -2.80 -10.20 -17.70
N HIS A 341 -2.15 -9.38 -18.55
CA HIS A 341 -2.65 -9.07 -19.89
C HIS A 341 -2.22 -10.16 -20.88
N GLU A 342 -2.43 -11.40 -20.50
CA GLU A 342 -2.19 -12.56 -21.35
C GLU A 342 -3.43 -13.44 -21.26
N LYS A 343 -4.22 -13.44 -22.34
CA LYS A 343 -5.28 -14.43 -22.47
C LYS A 343 -4.81 -15.44 -23.50
N ASP A 344 -4.54 -16.64 -23.02
CA ASP A 344 -4.24 -17.76 -23.89
C ASP A 344 -5.38 -17.95 -24.91
N SER A 345 -5.00 -18.34 -26.13
CA SER A 345 -5.96 -18.58 -27.20
C SER A 345 -7.10 -19.48 -26.69
N GLU A 346 -8.30 -19.30 -27.21
CA GLU A 346 -9.61 -19.85 -26.83
C GLU A 346 -9.67 -21.36 -26.45
N LYS A 347 -8.56 -22.06 -26.38
CA LYS A 347 -8.48 -23.52 -26.19
C LYS A 347 -8.08 -23.99 -24.79
N GLU A 348 -7.51 -23.17 -23.94
CA GLU A 348 -7.21 -23.57 -22.57
C GLU A 348 -8.20 -22.95 -21.60
N GLN A 349 -8.93 -23.82 -20.89
CA GLN A 349 -9.73 -23.39 -19.74
C GLN A 349 -8.76 -22.87 -18.68
N SER A 350 -8.72 -21.55 -18.48
CA SER A 350 -7.97 -20.95 -17.39
C SER A 350 -8.66 -21.24 -16.05
N ASN A 351 -7.85 -21.35 -15.01
CA ASN A 351 -8.34 -21.52 -13.66
C ASN A 351 -7.83 -20.33 -12.81
N VAL A 352 -8.63 -19.92 -11.86
CA VAL A 352 -8.28 -18.88 -10.91
C VAL A 352 -7.85 -19.52 -9.60
N TRP A 353 -6.69 -19.14 -9.11
CA TRP A 353 -6.20 -19.55 -7.81
C TRP A 353 -6.81 -18.68 -6.71
N PHE A 354 -7.26 -19.28 -5.63
CA PHE A 354 -7.80 -18.59 -4.47
C PHE A 354 -6.99 -18.92 -3.23
N TYR A 355 -6.81 -17.94 -2.37
CA TYR A 355 -6.22 -18.11 -1.04
C TYR A 355 -7.01 -17.32 -0.01
N GLU A 356 -7.24 -17.90 1.14
CA GLU A 356 -7.86 -17.23 2.28
C GLU A 356 -6.82 -17.05 3.38
N LEU A 357 -6.43 -15.80 3.61
CA LEU A 357 -5.42 -15.41 4.59
C LEU A 357 -6.11 -15.09 5.92
N HIS A 358 -5.73 -15.77 6.99
CA HIS A 358 -6.32 -15.61 8.30
C HIS A 358 -5.39 -14.86 9.27
N ASN A 359 -4.10 -15.14 9.25
CA ASN A 359 -3.14 -14.56 10.17
C ASN A 359 -2.04 -13.78 9.44
N VAL A 360 -2.03 -12.46 9.62
CA VAL A 360 -1.03 -11.54 9.06
C VAL A 360 0.17 -11.30 9.98
N GLY A 361 0.22 -11.95 11.15
CA GLY A 361 1.27 -11.77 12.17
C GLY A 361 1.04 -10.60 13.12
N TYR A 362 -0.15 -9.99 13.09
CA TYR A 362 -0.56 -8.90 13.98
C TYR A 362 -2.04 -9.03 14.35
N THR A 363 -2.41 -8.48 15.51
CA THR A 363 -3.82 -8.34 15.89
C THR A 363 -4.55 -7.44 14.89
N LEU A 364 -5.82 -7.77 14.62
CA LEU A 364 -6.68 -7.02 13.67
C LEU A 364 -7.46 -5.92 14.41
N ASP A 365 -6.75 -5.17 15.23
CA ASP A 365 -7.25 -4.02 15.99
C ASP A 365 -6.35 -2.79 15.79
N ARG A 366 -6.68 -1.70 16.49
CA ARG A 366 -5.90 -0.45 16.40
C ARG A 366 -4.48 -0.57 16.95
N LYS A 367 -4.21 -1.51 17.85
CA LYS A 367 -2.90 -1.65 18.51
C LYS A 367 -1.87 -2.37 17.64
N ARG A 368 -2.34 -3.30 16.78
CA ARG A 368 -1.49 -4.12 15.90
C ARG A 368 -0.34 -4.78 16.65
N GLU A 369 -0.68 -5.46 17.74
CA GLU A 369 0.31 -6.22 18.53
C GLU A 369 0.78 -7.45 17.72
N PRO A 370 2.07 -7.76 17.72
CA PRO A 370 2.58 -8.94 17.03
C PRO A 370 1.91 -10.23 17.55
N VAL A 371 1.54 -11.11 16.61
CA VAL A 371 0.95 -12.44 16.89
C VAL A 371 1.77 -13.48 16.15
N GLU A 372 2.07 -14.60 16.80
CA GLU A 372 2.77 -15.71 16.18
C GLU A 372 1.94 -16.40 15.09
N GLY A 373 2.62 -17.07 14.17
CA GLY A 373 1.98 -17.88 13.14
C GLY A 373 1.53 -17.11 11.90
N SER A 374 2.23 -16.02 11.53
CA SER A 374 1.98 -15.31 10.26
C SER A 374 2.01 -16.27 9.06
N GLU A 375 0.97 -16.22 8.23
CA GLU A 375 0.83 -17.05 7.03
C GLU A 375 1.43 -16.42 5.77
N ILE A 376 2.00 -15.20 5.83
CA ILE A 376 2.50 -14.46 4.67
C ILE A 376 3.55 -15.27 3.89
N SER A 377 4.53 -15.85 4.58
CA SER A 377 5.57 -16.65 3.93
C SER A 377 5.00 -17.91 3.28
N GLN A 378 4.06 -18.59 3.94
CA GLN A 378 3.38 -19.78 3.43
C GLN A 378 2.54 -19.44 2.18
N LEU A 379 1.82 -18.32 2.21
CA LEU A 379 1.05 -17.83 1.07
C LEU A 379 1.97 -17.55 -0.13
N LEU A 380 3.07 -16.84 0.08
CA LEU A 380 4.03 -16.51 -0.99
C LEU A 380 4.71 -17.76 -1.56
N GLU A 381 4.99 -18.77 -0.74
CA GLU A 381 5.48 -20.05 -1.20
C GLU A 381 4.41 -20.78 -2.04
N ALA A 382 3.16 -20.84 -1.59
CA ALA A 382 2.05 -21.40 -2.33
C ALA A 382 1.84 -20.67 -3.67
N TRP A 383 1.94 -19.33 -3.67
CA TRP A 383 1.87 -18.50 -4.88
C TRP A 383 2.96 -18.88 -5.90
N LYS A 384 4.21 -18.99 -5.46
CA LYS A 384 5.34 -19.42 -6.33
C LYS A 384 5.12 -20.79 -6.92
N ASN A 385 4.51 -21.71 -6.18
CA ASN A 385 4.25 -23.09 -6.58
C ASN A 385 2.90 -23.30 -7.30
N ARG A 386 2.03 -22.26 -7.42
CA ARG A 386 0.65 -22.41 -7.90
C ARG A 386 0.52 -23.06 -9.27
N LYS A 387 1.43 -22.78 -10.20
CA LYS A 387 1.40 -23.40 -11.56
C LYS A 387 1.61 -24.91 -11.51
N LYS A 388 2.48 -25.39 -10.63
CA LYS A 388 2.66 -26.82 -10.38
C LYS A 388 1.41 -27.40 -9.72
N MET A 389 0.89 -26.73 -8.71
CA MET A 389 -0.34 -27.12 -8.03
C MET A 389 -1.54 -27.15 -8.99
N GLU A 390 -1.64 -26.20 -9.92
CA GLU A 390 -2.69 -26.19 -10.95
C GLU A 390 -2.63 -27.42 -11.86
N THR A 391 -1.42 -27.83 -12.26
CA THR A 391 -1.21 -29.03 -13.07
C THR A 391 -1.67 -30.28 -12.34
N GLU A 392 -1.26 -30.45 -11.09
CA GLU A 392 -1.67 -31.56 -10.23
C GLU A 392 -3.20 -31.58 -10.00
N TRP A 393 -3.79 -30.41 -9.77
CA TRP A 393 -5.24 -30.26 -9.63
C TRP A 393 -5.99 -30.64 -10.91
N LYS A 394 -5.54 -30.19 -12.10
CA LYS A 394 -6.11 -30.59 -13.41
C LYS A 394 -6.11 -32.10 -13.62
N GLU A 395 -5.00 -32.77 -13.28
CA GLU A 395 -4.89 -34.23 -13.36
C GLU A 395 -5.86 -34.93 -12.43
N GLN A 396 -6.05 -34.44 -11.23
CA GLN A 396 -6.99 -35.02 -10.26
C GLN A 396 -8.44 -34.83 -10.67
N VAL A 397 -8.81 -33.63 -11.14
CA VAL A 397 -10.14 -33.34 -11.69
C VAL A 397 -10.42 -34.28 -12.88
N ALA A 398 -9.45 -34.51 -13.76
CA ALA A 398 -9.59 -35.45 -14.89
C ALA A 398 -9.78 -36.90 -14.44
N ARG A 399 -9.09 -37.35 -13.37
CA ARG A 399 -9.23 -38.70 -12.79
C ARG A 399 -10.57 -38.85 -12.02
N GLY A 400 -11.04 -37.82 -11.32
CA GLY A 400 -12.27 -37.79 -10.53
C GLY A 400 -13.55 -37.66 -11.35
N SER A 401 -13.45 -37.32 -12.63
CA SER A 401 -14.59 -37.07 -13.54
C SER A 401 -15.49 -38.29 -13.80
N ARG A 402 -15.19 -39.44 -13.21
CA ARG A 402 -16.00 -40.68 -13.28
C ARG A 402 -16.97 -40.89 -12.11
N LYS A 403 -16.92 -40.08 -11.07
CA LYS A 403 -17.85 -40.17 -9.92
C LYS A 403 -18.21 -38.77 -9.40
N ASN A 404 -19.47 -38.41 -9.55
CA ASN A 404 -20.18 -37.25 -9.00
C ASN A 404 -19.61 -35.86 -9.29
N GLN A 405 -20.37 -35.05 -10.00
CA GLN A 405 -20.07 -33.69 -10.49
C GLN A 405 -19.84 -32.62 -9.39
N TRP A 406 -19.88 -32.96 -8.12
CA TRP A 406 -19.88 -32.02 -7.00
C TRP A 406 -18.77 -32.21 -5.97
N GLU A 407 -18.00 -33.27 -6.08
CA GLU A 407 -16.82 -33.48 -5.24
C GLU A 407 -15.56 -33.21 -6.06
N ASN A 408 -15.07 -31.97 -6.01
CA ASN A 408 -13.71 -31.66 -6.44
C ASN A 408 -12.75 -32.46 -5.57
N PRO A 409 -11.97 -33.41 -6.11
CA PRO A 409 -10.99 -34.14 -5.32
C PRO A 409 -9.84 -33.19 -5.00
N VAL A 410 -9.94 -32.52 -3.86
CA VAL A 410 -8.83 -31.74 -3.30
C VAL A 410 -7.86 -32.74 -2.69
N PRO A 411 -6.57 -32.68 -2.98
CA PRO A 411 -5.59 -33.46 -2.24
C PRO A 411 -5.77 -33.26 -0.75
N GLN A 412 -5.65 -34.32 0.04
CA GLN A 412 -5.78 -34.23 1.50
C GLN A 412 -4.81 -33.21 2.10
N GLU A 413 -3.65 -33.00 1.44
CA GLU A 413 -2.65 -31.97 1.73
C GLU A 413 -3.15 -30.55 1.49
N TRP A 414 -4.07 -30.32 0.55
CA TRP A 414 -4.61 -29.00 0.22
C TRP A 414 -5.76 -28.56 1.13
N LYS A 415 -6.44 -29.51 1.77
CA LYS A 415 -7.51 -29.21 2.74
C LYS A 415 -7.02 -28.30 3.90
N TYR A 416 -5.71 -28.31 4.13
CA TYR A 416 -5.06 -27.49 5.18
C TYR A 416 -4.21 -26.34 4.62
N SER A 417 -4.15 -26.15 3.29
CA SER A 417 -3.27 -25.16 2.66
C SER A 417 -3.90 -23.80 2.44
N HIS A 418 -5.13 -23.56 2.86
CA HIS A 418 -5.90 -22.30 2.69
C HIS A 418 -6.02 -21.85 1.23
N CYS A 419 -5.72 -22.67 0.24
CA CYS A 419 -5.81 -22.35 -1.18
C CYS A 419 -6.54 -23.42 -2.01
N TRP A 420 -7.13 -23.00 -3.13
CA TRP A 420 -7.87 -23.85 -4.08
C TRP A 420 -7.93 -23.21 -5.45
N PHE A 421 -8.41 -23.97 -6.42
CA PHE A 421 -8.67 -23.49 -7.78
C PHE A 421 -10.16 -23.53 -8.11
N ALA A 422 -10.59 -22.59 -8.93
CA ALA A 422 -11.89 -22.63 -9.59
C ALA A 422 -11.71 -22.48 -11.10
N LYS A 423 -12.54 -23.18 -11.87
CA LYS A 423 -12.57 -23.01 -13.33
C LYS A 423 -13.15 -21.66 -13.70
N GLU A 424 -12.58 -21.03 -14.71
CA GLU A 424 -13.16 -19.78 -15.24
C GLU A 424 -14.62 -19.94 -15.68
N SER A 425 -14.98 -21.14 -16.22
CA SER A 425 -16.37 -21.47 -16.56
C SER A 425 -17.33 -21.39 -15.37
N ASP A 426 -16.87 -21.84 -14.18
CA ASP A 426 -17.69 -21.82 -12.98
C ASP A 426 -17.87 -20.38 -12.48
N ILE A 427 -16.82 -19.56 -12.61
CA ILE A 427 -16.88 -18.13 -12.28
C ILE A 427 -17.85 -17.40 -13.20
N ARG A 428 -17.84 -17.67 -14.51
CA ARG A 428 -18.78 -17.11 -15.49
C ARG A 428 -20.22 -17.49 -15.15
N ASN A 429 -20.46 -18.75 -14.80
CA ASN A 429 -21.77 -19.28 -14.43
C ASN A 429 -22.29 -18.74 -13.08
N ASN A 430 -21.43 -18.15 -12.28
CA ASN A 430 -21.75 -17.52 -10.99
C ASN A 430 -21.62 -15.99 -11.06
N ASP A 431 -22.12 -15.35 -12.11
CA ASP A 431 -22.18 -13.89 -12.29
C ASP A 431 -20.82 -13.21 -12.14
N TYR A 432 -19.77 -13.89 -12.60
CA TYR A 432 -18.38 -13.42 -12.48
C TYR A 432 -17.97 -13.12 -11.04
N ASN A 433 -18.56 -13.79 -10.06
CA ASN A 433 -18.23 -13.64 -8.66
C ASN A 433 -16.78 -14.11 -8.43
N LEU A 434 -15.96 -13.31 -7.76
CA LEU A 434 -14.55 -13.59 -7.47
C LEU A 434 -14.25 -13.67 -5.95
N THR A 435 -15.29 -13.83 -5.12
CA THR A 435 -15.07 -14.05 -3.69
C THR A 435 -14.50 -15.44 -3.43
N ALA A 436 -13.42 -15.51 -2.65
CA ALA A 436 -12.71 -16.75 -2.40
C ALA A 436 -13.61 -17.84 -1.80
N GLY A 437 -14.37 -17.55 -0.77
CA GLY A 437 -15.24 -18.51 -0.09
C GLY A 437 -16.33 -19.14 -0.99
N ARG A 438 -16.68 -18.50 -2.12
CA ARG A 438 -17.69 -19.04 -3.05
C ARG A 438 -17.27 -20.35 -3.70
N TYR A 439 -15.97 -20.55 -3.91
CA TYR A 439 -15.40 -21.68 -4.63
C TYR A 439 -14.61 -22.64 -3.74
N LYS A 440 -14.72 -22.46 -2.42
CA LYS A 440 -14.06 -23.30 -1.44
C LYS A 440 -14.61 -24.74 -1.57
N PRO A 441 -13.78 -25.74 -1.86
CA PRO A 441 -14.26 -27.10 -2.17
C PRO A 441 -14.66 -27.90 -0.91
N TRP A 442 -14.47 -27.33 0.28
CA TRP A 442 -14.88 -27.94 1.55
C TRP A 442 -15.60 -26.92 2.41
N LYS A 443 -16.46 -27.41 3.28
CA LYS A 443 -17.07 -26.61 4.36
C LYS A 443 -16.17 -26.71 5.60
N GLU A 444 -15.99 -25.62 6.30
CA GLU A 444 -15.34 -25.67 7.63
C GLU A 444 -16.25 -26.39 8.61
N GLU A 445 -15.64 -27.25 9.48
CA GLU A 445 -16.38 -27.86 10.57
C GLU A 445 -16.81 -26.74 11.53
N GLY A 446 -18.09 -26.43 11.56
CA GLY A 446 -18.67 -25.33 12.34
C GLY A 446 -19.37 -24.25 11.52
N GLU A 447 -19.29 -24.28 10.20
CA GLU A 447 -20.24 -23.54 9.37
C GLU A 447 -21.63 -24.20 9.57
N GLU A 448 -22.36 -23.67 10.55
CA GLU A 448 -23.78 -23.98 10.70
C GLU A 448 -24.46 -23.81 9.35
N VAL A 449 -25.40 -24.71 9.08
CA VAL A 449 -26.30 -24.60 7.95
C VAL A 449 -26.79 -23.16 7.90
N LEU A 450 -26.36 -22.41 6.89
CA LEU A 450 -26.82 -21.03 6.69
C LEU A 450 -28.33 -21.05 6.85
N GLU A 451 -28.83 -20.38 7.87
CA GLU A 451 -30.24 -20.15 8.06
C GLU A 451 -30.87 -19.74 6.74
N SER A 452 -32.07 -20.14 6.48
CA SER A 452 -32.69 -19.80 5.20
C SER A 452 -32.68 -18.28 5.02
N PRO A 453 -32.60 -17.74 3.79
CA PRO A 453 -32.68 -16.29 3.57
C PRO A 453 -33.89 -15.64 4.25
N LEU A 454 -34.96 -16.39 4.44
CA LEU A 454 -36.15 -15.94 5.15
C LEU A 454 -35.88 -15.81 6.67
N GLU A 455 -35.25 -16.79 7.29
CA GLU A 455 -34.87 -16.74 8.70
C GLU A 455 -33.89 -15.60 9.00
N LEU A 456 -32.92 -15.37 8.12
CA LEU A 456 -31.98 -14.23 8.23
C LEU A 456 -32.70 -12.88 8.09
N LEU A 457 -33.69 -12.76 7.20
CA LEU A 457 -34.51 -11.56 7.06
C LEU A 457 -35.41 -11.33 8.28
N GLU A 458 -35.96 -12.37 8.87
CA GLU A 458 -36.75 -12.29 10.11
C GLU A 458 -35.88 -11.88 11.30
N GLN A 459 -34.65 -12.38 11.41
CA GLN A 459 -33.71 -11.96 12.44
C GLN A 459 -33.27 -10.48 12.26
N LEU A 460 -32.99 -10.06 11.03
CA LEU A 460 -32.67 -8.66 10.71
C LEU A 460 -33.84 -7.73 11.09
N ALA A 461 -35.07 -8.10 10.76
CA ALA A 461 -36.26 -7.32 11.11
C ALA A 461 -36.48 -7.25 12.64
N SER A 462 -36.13 -8.32 13.36
CA SER A 462 -36.19 -8.33 14.83
C SER A 462 -35.13 -7.41 15.47
N LEU A 463 -33.88 -7.45 14.96
CA LEU A 463 -32.77 -6.58 15.38
C LEU A 463 -33.04 -5.11 15.08
N GLU A 464 -33.61 -4.79 13.92
CA GLU A 464 -34.03 -3.42 13.59
C GLU A 464 -35.07 -2.87 14.57
N LYS A 465 -36.03 -3.71 14.93
CA LYS A 465 -37.07 -3.33 15.89
C LYS A 465 -36.52 -3.12 17.30
N GLU A 466 -35.56 -3.94 17.72
CA GLU A 466 -34.87 -3.79 19.00
C GLU A 466 -34.04 -2.51 19.04
N THR A 467 -33.27 -2.23 18.00
CA THR A 467 -32.49 -1.00 17.82
C THR A 467 -33.37 0.24 17.84
N MET A 468 -34.54 0.21 17.17
CA MET A 468 -35.50 1.32 17.19
C MET A 468 -36.06 1.57 18.59
N ASN A 469 -36.32 0.52 19.37
CA ASN A 469 -36.80 0.66 20.76
C ASN A 469 -35.72 1.30 21.65
N GLU A 470 -34.45 0.86 21.53
CA GLU A 470 -33.33 1.45 22.27
C GLU A 470 -33.11 2.92 21.90
N ILE A 471 -33.21 3.28 20.64
CA ILE A 471 -33.14 4.68 20.18
C ILE A 471 -34.29 5.50 20.79
N GLN A 472 -35.50 4.94 20.86
CA GLN A 472 -36.65 5.61 21.43
C GLN A 472 -36.48 5.84 22.93
N GLU A 473 -35.97 4.86 23.67
CA GLU A 473 -35.60 4.99 25.09
C GLU A 473 -34.55 6.07 25.31
N LEU A 474 -33.49 6.13 24.48
CA LEU A 474 -32.48 7.17 24.55
C LEU A 474 -33.05 8.58 24.26
N ILE A 475 -33.98 8.70 23.32
CA ILE A 475 -34.69 9.96 23.05
C ILE A 475 -35.53 10.38 24.26
N GLU A 476 -36.24 9.46 24.91
CA GLU A 476 -37.02 9.76 26.13
C GLU A 476 -36.10 10.13 27.29
N MET A 477 -35.01 9.41 27.50
CA MET A 477 -34.00 9.78 28.51
C MET A 477 -33.44 11.17 28.25
N THR A 478 -33.11 11.52 27.03
CA THR A 478 -32.57 12.87 26.68
C THR A 478 -33.59 13.97 26.90
N LYS A 479 -34.87 13.72 26.63
CA LYS A 479 -35.97 14.69 26.91
C LYS A 479 -36.20 14.93 28.41
N ASN A 480 -35.88 13.96 29.25
CA ASN A 480 -36.03 14.07 30.72
C ASN A 480 -34.83 14.74 31.41
N TYR A 481 -33.72 14.98 30.71
CA TYR A 481 -32.52 15.66 31.18
C TYR A 481 -32.38 17.09 30.65
N GLY A 482 -33.30 17.59 29.86
CA GLY A 482 -33.45 19.00 29.41
C GLY A 482 -34.69 19.61 30.07
#